data_e44cb26d666c3d23bb9de6f09531075f
#
_entry.id   e44cb26d666c3d23bb9de6f09531075f
#
_cell.length_a   1.000
_cell.length_b   1.000
_cell.length_c   1.000
_cell.angle_alpha   90.00
_cell.angle_beta   90.00
_cell.angle_gamma   90.00
#
_symmetry.space_group_name_H-M   'P 1'
#
loop_
_entity.id
_entity.type
_entity.pdbx_description
1 polymer ?
#
loop_
_entity_poly.entity_id
_entity_poly.type
_entity_poly.pdbx_seq_one_letter_code
_entity_poly.pdbx_strand_id
1 'polypeptide(L)'
;MQITVYGATGTFGRRLVAHLREREHSVIAAHRGIGVDTYAGEGVTEAGEGSEVLVDCVNHMTNNRHKALDFFSRSSRSIALAAAENPGAAMVCLSIAFRPEVASSKLLGYYQAKELQERVYRRLVPADQLLMFRSTQWFELVESMTFTAGPVAFVPRMRVQALATDEAARMMAEAIDAGERGTLDVAGPEVSDFPTIAGRIAVTNADADSARGTGTRWSRVSKIVPIPLPGPMSTNGLIPDSPRLSAVTVDDWLRTH
;
A
#
# COMPACT_ATOMS: atom_id res chain seq x y z
N MET A 1 15.39 17.72 0.36
CA MET A 1 15.69 16.81 -0.76
C MET A 1 14.68 17.04 -1.88
N GLN A 2 15.09 16.80 -3.14
CA GLN A 2 14.15 16.64 -4.25
C GLN A 2 13.72 15.17 -4.35
N ILE A 3 12.42 14.92 -4.34
CA ILE A 3 11.85 13.56 -4.31
C ILE A 3 10.80 13.41 -5.41
N THR A 4 10.95 12.41 -6.29
CA THR A 4 9.91 12.07 -7.26
C THR A 4 9.07 10.90 -6.77
N VAL A 5 7.75 11.09 -6.69
CA VAL A 5 6.78 10.05 -6.30
C VAL A 5 5.97 9.63 -7.51
N TYR A 6 6.27 8.45 -8.06
CA TYR A 6 5.46 7.82 -9.11
C TYR A 6 4.19 7.20 -8.51
N GLY A 7 3.05 7.42 -9.17
CA GLY A 7 1.76 7.02 -8.61
C GLY A 7 1.23 7.97 -7.52
N ALA A 8 1.65 9.23 -7.56
CA ALA A 8 1.36 10.27 -6.57
C ALA A 8 -0.15 10.55 -6.33
N THR A 9 -1.01 10.25 -7.28
CA THR A 9 -2.48 10.45 -7.16
C THR A 9 -3.22 9.24 -6.57
N GLY A 10 -2.50 8.13 -6.36
CA GLY A 10 -3.06 6.92 -5.74
C GLY A 10 -3.36 7.09 -4.24
N THR A 11 -4.04 6.09 -3.67
CA THR A 11 -4.44 6.11 -2.25
C THR A 11 -3.27 6.32 -1.30
N PHE A 12 -2.14 5.66 -1.53
CA PHE A 12 -0.93 5.82 -0.74
C PHE A 12 -0.12 7.06 -1.21
N GLY A 13 0.12 7.19 -2.52
CA GLY A 13 1.00 8.22 -3.06
C GLY A 13 0.61 9.64 -2.68
N ARG A 14 -0.72 9.97 -2.69
CA ARG A 14 -1.19 11.31 -2.29
C ARG A 14 -0.90 11.64 -0.82
N ARG A 15 -0.98 10.64 0.07
CA ARG A 15 -0.66 10.80 1.50
C ARG A 15 0.85 10.96 1.70
N LEU A 16 1.63 10.14 1.02
CA LEU A 16 3.08 10.27 1.06
C LEU A 16 3.55 11.64 0.56
N VAL A 17 2.99 12.14 -0.54
CA VAL A 17 3.29 13.48 -1.06
C VAL A 17 2.96 14.56 -0.02
N ALA A 18 1.85 14.44 0.71
CA ALA A 18 1.50 15.36 1.79
C ALA A 18 2.55 15.34 2.90
N HIS A 19 2.86 14.17 3.44
CA HIS A 19 3.86 14.01 4.51
C HIS A 19 5.26 14.47 4.10
N LEU A 20 5.68 14.24 2.86
CA LEU A 20 6.98 14.70 2.37
C LEU A 20 7.02 16.24 2.25
N ARG A 21 5.92 16.87 1.80
CA ARG A 21 5.83 18.34 1.72
C ARG A 21 5.78 19.00 3.10
N GLU A 22 5.08 18.40 4.06
CA GLU A 22 5.07 18.85 5.46
C GLU A 22 6.47 18.81 6.10
N ARG A 23 7.36 17.93 5.59
CA ARG A 23 8.78 17.81 5.96
C ARG A 23 9.71 18.69 5.11
N GLU A 24 9.14 19.66 4.39
CA GLU A 24 9.85 20.66 3.57
C GLU A 24 10.66 20.06 2.41
N HIS A 25 10.28 18.87 1.90
CA HIS A 25 10.87 18.32 0.70
C HIS A 25 10.25 18.96 -0.57
N SER A 26 11.08 19.13 -1.61
CA SER A 26 10.62 19.43 -2.97
C SER A 26 10.09 18.15 -3.61
N VAL A 27 8.76 18.06 -3.86
CA VAL A 27 8.14 16.83 -4.32
C VAL A 27 7.56 16.96 -5.73
N ILE A 28 8.09 16.17 -6.66
CA ILE A 28 7.52 15.95 -7.99
C ILE A 28 6.47 14.83 -7.87
N ALA A 29 5.20 15.22 -7.98
CA ALA A 29 4.08 14.30 -7.91
C ALA A 29 3.81 13.71 -9.31
N ALA A 30 4.52 12.64 -9.67
CA ALA A 30 4.49 12.04 -11.00
C ALA A 30 3.23 11.17 -11.20
N HIS A 31 2.44 11.48 -12.23
CA HIS A 31 1.22 10.77 -12.59
C HIS A 31 0.83 11.00 -14.05
N ARG A 32 -0.06 10.18 -14.59
CA ARG A 32 -0.48 10.22 -16.00
C ARG A 32 -1.05 11.58 -16.43
N GLY A 33 -1.70 12.30 -15.55
CA GLY A 33 -2.27 13.64 -15.85
C GLY A 33 -1.22 14.71 -16.18
N ILE A 34 0.06 14.48 -15.87
CA ILE A 34 1.18 15.36 -16.26
C ILE A 34 2.12 14.68 -17.28
N GLY A 35 1.64 13.65 -17.97
CA GLY A 35 2.42 12.95 -19.02
C GLY A 35 3.38 11.88 -18.50
N VAL A 36 3.29 11.43 -17.24
CA VAL A 36 4.14 10.37 -16.69
C VAL A 36 3.37 9.07 -16.65
N ASP A 37 3.67 8.14 -17.56
CA ASP A 37 3.12 6.79 -17.59
C ASP A 37 4.23 5.75 -17.40
N THR A 38 4.29 5.18 -16.21
CA THR A 38 5.31 4.18 -15.84
C THR A 38 5.15 2.86 -16.59
N TYR A 39 3.93 2.53 -17.03
CA TYR A 39 3.66 1.31 -17.82
C TYR A 39 4.14 1.45 -19.26
N ALA A 40 3.91 2.60 -19.88
CA ALA A 40 4.42 2.93 -21.23
C ALA A 40 5.90 3.31 -21.20
N GLY A 41 6.43 3.78 -20.06
CA GLY A 41 7.77 4.34 -19.92
C GLY A 41 7.88 5.81 -20.36
N GLU A 42 6.74 6.49 -20.52
CA GLU A 42 6.67 7.86 -21.01
C GLU A 42 6.86 8.86 -19.86
N GLY A 43 7.74 9.85 -20.02
CA GLY A 43 8.01 10.93 -19.05
C GLY A 43 8.61 10.46 -17.72
N VAL A 44 9.01 9.18 -17.59
CA VAL A 44 9.46 8.60 -16.31
C VAL A 44 10.85 9.08 -15.95
N THR A 45 11.77 9.05 -16.89
CA THR A 45 13.16 9.53 -16.70
C THR A 45 13.19 11.02 -16.45
N GLU A 46 12.48 11.80 -17.27
CA GLU A 46 12.38 13.25 -17.15
C GLU A 46 11.82 13.69 -15.80
N ALA A 47 10.80 12.99 -15.31
CA ALA A 47 10.22 13.26 -13.98
C ALA A 47 11.19 12.92 -12.83
N GLY A 48 12.10 11.98 -13.05
CA GLY A 48 13.11 11.56 -12.06
C GLY A 48 14.37 12.41 -12.07
N GLU A 49 14.58 13.23 -13.09
CA GLU A 49 15.83 13.97 -13.29
C GLU A 49 16.17 14.88 -12.08
N GLY A 50 17.40 14.75 -11.58
CA GLY A 50 17.88 15.53 -10.43
C GLY A 50 17.27 15.17 -9.10
N SER A 51 16.45 14.11 -9.01
CA SER A 51 15.88 13.66 -7.73
C SER A 51 16.92 12.89 -6.90
N GLU A 52 16.99 13.21 -5.61
CA GLU A 52 17.78 12.49 -4.61
C GLU A 52 17.10 11.17 -4.19
N VAL A 53 15.77 11.13 -4.31
CA VAL A 53 14.96 9.94 -3.98
C VAL A 53 13.88 9.75 -5.05
N LEU A 54 13.76 8.53 -5.56
CA LEU A 54 12.66 8.11 -6.42
C LEU A 54 11.79 7.10 -5.66
N VAL A 55 10.47 7.32 -5.65
CA VAL A 55 9.54 6.46 -4.90
C VAL A 55 8.53 5.83 -5.85
N ASP A 56 8.44 4.51 -5.86
CA ASP A 56 7.42 3.77 -6.59
C ASP A 56 6.21 3.47 -5.68
N CYS A 57 5.12 4.21 -5.88
CA CYS A 57 3.80 3.97 -5.28
C CYS A 57 2.77 3.51 -6.31
N VAL A 58 3.20 3.09 -7.52
CA VAL A 58 2.26 2.66 -8.56
C VAL A 58 1.56 1.37 -8.16
N ASN A 59 0.28 1.27 -8.53
CA ASN A 59 -0.51 0.10 -8.24
C ASN A 59 -1.54 -0.17 -9.35
N HIS A 60 -1.83 -1.44 -9.59
CA HIS A 60 -2.86 -1.89 -10.51
C HIS A 60 -3.61 -3.08 -9.92
N MET A 61 -4.76 -2.80 -9.30
CA MET A 61 -5.62 -3.84 -8.73
C MET A 61 -6.33 -4.58 -9.86
N THR A 62 -5.98 -5.85 -10.05
CA THR A 62 -6.63 -6.73 -11.02
C THR A 62 -6.56 -8.19 -10.56
N ASN A 63 -7.64 -8.93 -10.82
CA ASN A 63 -7.69 -10.38 -10.59
C ASN A 63 -7.03 -11.17 -11.75
N ASN A 64 -6.69 -10.50 -12.85
CA ASN A 64 -6.00 -11.14 -13.96
C ASN A 64 -4.50 -11.18 -13.70
N ARG A 65 -3.99 -12.39 -13.43
CA ARG A 65 -2.57 -12.63 -13.14
C ARG A 65 -1.62 -12.10 -14.23
N HIS A 66 -1.94 -12.33 -15.50
CA HIS A 66 -1.08 -11.88 -16.62
C HIS A 66 -1.02 -10.35 -16.69
N LYS A 67 -2.16 -9.68 -16.55
CA LYS A 67 -2.20 -8.21 -16.51
C LYS A 67 -1.44 -7.64 -15.31
N ALA A 68 -1.53 -8.28 -14.13
CA ALA A 68 -0.78 -7.85 -12.96
C ALA A 68 0.73 -7.99 -13.18
N LEU A 69 1.19 -9.16 -13.63
CA LEU A 69 2.61 -9.42 -13.90
C LEU A 69 3.17 -8.47 -14.97
N ASP A 70 2.45 -8.26 -16.06
CA ASP A 70 2.87 -7.34 -17.14
C ASP A 70 2.97 -5.90 -16.63
N PHE A 71 1.95 -5.42 -15.92
CA PHE A 71 1.95 -4.06 -15.38
C PHE A 71 3.12 -3.82 -14.42
N PHE A 72 3.26 -4.64 -13.39
CA PHE A 72 4.31 -4.43 -12.39
C PHE A 72 5.72 -4.63 -12.96
N SER A 73 5.90 -5.58 -13.90
CA SER A 73 7.18 -5.78 -14.57
C SER A 73 7.62 -4.56 -15.39
N ARG A 74 6.71 -4.00 -16.19
CA ARG A 74 7.01 -2.83 -17.04
C ARG A 74 7.21 -1.58 -16.20
N SER A 75 6.28 -1.28 -15.29
CA SER A 75 6.36 -0.07 -14.47
C SER A 75 7.61 -0.05 -13.59
N SER A 76 7.93 -1.16 -12.90
CA SER A 76 9.13 -1.21 -12.07
C SER A 76 10.42 -1.12 -12.88
N ARG A 77 10.43 -1.68 -14.10
CA ARG A 77 11.59 -1.57 -14.98
C ARG A 77 11.82 -0.13 -15.45
N SER A 78 10.78 0.59 -15.90
CA SER A 78 10.94 1.98 -16.34
C SER A 78 11.37 2.91 -15.21
N ILE A 79 10.84 2.72 -13.99
CA ILE A 79 11.29 3.50 -12.83
C ILE A 79 12.73 3.13 -12.41
N ALA A 80 13.10 1.84 -12.44
CA ALA A 80 14.46 1.43 -12.13
C ALA A 80 15.48 1.98 -13.13
N LEU A 81 15.12 2.11 -14.42
CA LEU A 81 15.97 2.76 -15.42
C LEU A 81 16.11 4.26 -15.14
N ALA A 82 15.03 4.95 -14.77
CA ALA A 82 15.11 6.34 -14.35
C ALA A 82 16.01 6.51 -13.11
N ALA A 83 15.99 5.58 -12.17
CA ALA A 83 16.90 5.59 -11.02
C ALA A 83 18.37 5.43 -11.44
N ALA A 84 18.66 4.59 -12.43
CA ALA A 84 20.01 4.39 -12.95
C ALA A 84 20.59 5.65 -13.64
N GLU A 85 19.74 6.53 -14.16
CA GLU A 85 20.14 7.82 -14.74
C GLU A 85 20.34 8.93 -13.69
N ASN A 86 20.06 8.64 -12.40
CA ASN A 86 20.30 9.54 -11.27
C ASN A 86 21.33 8.91 -10.31
N PRO A 87 22.63 8.94 -10.63
CA PRO A 87 23.67 8.30 -9.83
C PRO A 87 23.65 8.79 -8.36
N GLY A 88 23.58 7.85 -7.43
CA GLY A 88 23.51 8.15 -6.00
C GLY A 88 22.11 8.39 -5.44
N ALA A 89 21.08 8.50 -6.29
CA ALA A 89 19.71 8.60 -5.82
C ALA A 89 19.26 7.33 -5.11
N ALA A 90 18.47 7.50 -4.05
CA ALA A 90 17.81 6.38 -3.39
C ALA A 90 16.56 5.96 -4.18
N MET A 91 16.33 4.65 -4.24
CA MET A 91 15.10 4.07 -4.77
C MET A 91 14.26 3.46 -3.65
N VAL A 92 13.03 3.90 -3.49
CA VAL A 92 12.08 3.36 -2.50
C VAL A 92 10.92 2.69 -3.24
N CYS A 93 10.70 1.41 -2.96
CA CYS A 93 9.60 0.65 -3.54
C CYS A 93 8.55 0.34 -2.47
N LEU A 94 7.32 0.80 -2.68
CA LEU A 94 6.16 0.38 -1.89
C LEU A 94 5.76 -1.04 -2.29
N SER A 95 5.89 -1.98 -1.36
CA SER A 95 5.45 -3.36 -1.52
C SER A 95 4.51 -3.79 -0.38
N ILE A 96 4.21 -5.08 -0.34
CA ILE A 96 3.33 -5.66 0.67
C ILE A 96 4.14 -6.63 1.54
N ALA A 97 3.95 -6.56 2.86
CA ALA A 97 4.47 -7.57 3.77
C ALA A 97 3.63 -8.84 3.67
N PHE A 98 4.22 -9.91 3.16
CA PHE A 98 3.62 -11.24 3.08
C PHE A 98 4.69 -12.33 3.13
N ARG A 99 4.30 -13.53 3.55
CA ARG A 99 5.17 -14.71 3.57
C ARG A 99 5.26 -15.36 2.18
N PRO A 100 6.36 -16.06 1.86
CA PRO A 100 6.59 -16.64 0.52
C PRO A 100 5.47 -17.56 0.03
N GLU A 101 4.78 -18.25 0.92
CA GLU A 101 3.66 -19.15 0.57
C GLU A 101 2.46 -18.40 -0.04
N VAL A 102 2.31 -17.10 0.22
CA VAL A 102 1.27 -16.28 -0.41
C VAL A 102 1.56 -16.10 -1.90
N ALA A 103 2.78 -15.72 -2.26
CA ALA A 103 3.18 -15.56 -3.66
C ALA A 103 3.28 -16.92 -4.40
N SER A 104 3.52 -18.03 -3.69
CA SER A 104 3.53 -19.37 -4.27
C SER A 104 2.14 -19.87 -4.69
N SER A 105 1.07 -19.27 -4.19
CA SER A 105 -0.31 -19.64 -4.55
C SER A 105 -0.67 -19.18 -5.96
N LYS A 106 -1.05 -20.14 -6.83
CA LYS A 106 -1.48 -19.84 -8.22
C LYS A 106 -2.73 -18.94 -8.30
N LEU A 107 -3.50 -18.85 -7.22
CA LEU A 107 -4.73 -18.06 -7.14
C LEU A 107 -4.46 -16.59 -6.78
N LEU A 108 -3.26 -16.24 -6.32
CA LEU A 108 -2.92 -14.93 -5.80
C LEU A 108 -1.99 -14.15 -6.75
N GLY A 109 -2.41 -14.00 -8.00
CA GLY A 109 -1.64 -13.37 -9.08
C GLY A 109 -1.14 -11.96 -8.75
N TYR A 110 -1.89 -11.19 -7.97
CA TYR A 110 -1.47 -9.88 -7.50
C TYR A 110 -0.23 -9.93 -6.60
N TYR A 111 -0.17 -10.86 -5.64
CA TYR A 111 1.00 -11.04 -4.78
C TYR A 111 2.22 -11.55 -5.54
N GLN A 112 2.01 -12.42 -6.55
CA GLN A 112 3.08 -12.83 -7.46
C GLN A 112 3.65 -11.65 -8.25
N ALA A 113 2.78 -10.73 -8.67
CA ALA A 113 3.21 -9.52 -9.38
C ALA A 113 3.96 -8.55 -8.47
N LYS A 114 3.57 -8.42 -7.20
CA LYS A 114 4.33 -7.65 -6.20
C LYS A 114 5.70 -8.26 -5.91
N GLU A 115 5.78 -9.59 -5.79
CA GLU A 115 7.06 -10.26 -5.67
C GLU A 115 7.95 -10.05 -6.91
N LEU A 116 7.37 -10.07 -8.11
CA LEU A 116 8.09 -9.77 -9.36
C LEU A 116 8.62 -8.33 -9.35
N GLN A 117 7.81 -7.33 -8.92
CA GLN A 117 8.23 -5.94 -8.75
C GLN A 117 9.48 -5.85 -7.85
N GLU A 118 9.45 -6.50 -6.69
CA GLU A 118 10.61 -6.51 -5.77
C GLU A 118 11.86 -7.14 -6.42
N ARG A 119 11.69 -8.24 -7.16
CA ARG A 119 12.80 -8.88 -7.87
C ARG A 119 13.40 -7.98 -8.96
N VAL A 120 12.58 -7.21 -9.67
CA VAL A 120 13.06 -6.25 -10.67
C VAL A 120 13.94 -5.19 -10.00
N TYR A 121 13.50 -4.58 -8.90
CA TYR A 121 14.30 -3.59 -8.18
C TYR A 121 15.58 -4.16 -7.60
N ARG A 122 15.53 -5.32 -6.94
CA ARG A 122 16.74 -5.98 -6.40
C ARG A 122 17.76 -6.35 -7.46
N ARG A 123 17.34 -6.53 -8.72
CA ARG A 123 18.23 -6.85 -9.84
C ARG A 123 18.83 -5.60 -10.50
N LEU A 124 18.09 -4.50 -10.56
CA LEU A 124 18.44 -3.33 -11.36
C LEU A 124 18.96 -2.16 -10.52
N VAL A 125 18.68 -2.11 -9.23
CA VAL A 125 19.10 -1.03 -8.33
C VAL A 125 20.15 -1.57 -7.36
N PRO A 126 21.26 -0.86 -7.13
CA PRO A 126 22.26 -1.22 -6.14
C PRO A 126 21.64 -1.38 -4.73
N ALA A 127 22.08 -2.38 -3.98
CA ALA A 127 21.48 -2.71 -2.68
C ALA A 127 21.61 -1.59 -1.64
N ASP A 128 22.68 -0.80 -1.72
CA ASP A 128 22.95 0.37 -0.88
C ASP A 128 22.14 1.61 -1.25
N GLN A 129 21.42 1.58 -2.38
CA GLN A 129 20.49 2.63 -2.81
C GLN A 129 19.02 2.22 -2.68
N LEU A 130 18.71 0.96 -2.40
CA LEU A 130 17.35 0.42 -2.44
C LEU A 130 16.74 0.31 -1.04
N LEU A 131 15.56 0.89 -0.84
CA LEU A 131 14.66 0.60 0.26
C LEU A 131 13.43 -0.14 -0.27
N MET A 132 13.24 -1.38 0.16
CA MET A 132 12.02 -2.13 -0.04
C MET A 132 11.10 -1.90 1.17
N PHE A 133 10.18 -0.96 1.06
CA PHE A 133 9.21 -0.65 2.10
C PHE A 133 7.97 -1.54 1.92
N ARG A 134 7.79 -2.49 2.80
CA ARG A 134 6.67 -3.44 2.78
C ARG A 134 5.66 -3.08 3.86
N SER A 135 4.47 -2.67 3.45
CA SER A 135 3.35 -2.42 4.36
C SER A 135 2.44 -3.64 4.44
N THR A 136 1.89 -3.92 5.61
CA THR A 136 0.74 -4.83 5.73
C THR A 136 -0.51 -4.18 5.15
N GLN A 137 -1.66 -4.89 5.19
CA GLN A 137 -2.93 -4.42 4.66
C GLN A 137 -3.42 -3.18 5.41
N TRP A 138 -4.17 -2.33 4.71
CA TRP A 138 -4.68 -1.08 5.27
C TRP A 138 -6.13 -1.20 5.73
N PHE A 139 -6.52 -0.43 6.76
CA PHE A 139 -7.91 -0.39 7.25
C PHE A 139 -8.88 -0.01 6.12
N GLU A 140 -8.51 0.89 5.24
CA GLU A 140 -9.29 1.34 4.09
C GLU A 140 -9.57 0.21 3.08
N LEU A 141 -8.74 -0.84 3.04
CA LEU A 141 -8.99 -2.02 2.20
C LEU A 141 -10.20 -2.83 2.68
N VAL A 142 -10.48 -2.83 3.98
CA VAL A 142 -11.67 -3.51 4.51
C VAL A 142 -12.92 -2.98 3.84
N GLU A 143 -13.04 -1.66 3.74
CA GLU A 143 -14.19 -1.03 3.08
C GLU A 143 -14.27 -1.37 1.59
N SER A 144 -13.15 -1.31 0.88
CA SER A 144 -13.09 -1.55 -0.56
C SER A 144 -13.33 -3.01 -0.95
N MET A 145 -12.99 -3.96 -0.05
CA MET A 145 -13.15 -5.40 -0.26
C MET A 145 -14.46 -5.95 0.31
N THR A 146 -15.27 -5.12 0.96
CA THR A 146 -16.55 -5.53 1.53
C THR A 146 -17.68 -5.29 0.55
N PHE A 147 -18.48 -6.33 0.30
CA PHE A 147 -19.75 -6.22 -0.42
C PHE A 147 -20.90 -6.11 0.58
N THR A 148 -21.77 -5.12 0.40
CA THR A 148 -22.95 -4.93 1.26
C THR A 148 -24.23 -5.19 0.50
N ALA A 149 -25.17 -5.93 1.11
CA ALA A 149 -26.53 -6.17 0.63
C ALA A 149 -27.53 -5.85 1.75
N GLY A 150 -28.11 -4.65 1.72
CA GLY A 150 -28.94 -4.14 2.79
C GLY A 150 -28.17 -4.12 4.14
N PRO A 151 -28.69 -4.76 5.19
CA PRO A 151 -28.06 -4.76 6.50
C PRO A 151 -26.92 -5.79 6.65
N VAL A 152 -26.55 -6.51 5.57
CA VAL A 152 -25.56 -7.58 5.61
C VAL A 152 -24.31 -7.15 4.86
N ALA A 153 -23.14 -7.28 5.50
CA ALA A 153 -21.83 -7.10 4.89
C ALA A 153 -21.11 -8.45 4.73
N PHE A 154 -20.66 -8.74 3.54
CA PHE A 154 -19.86 -9.92 3.20
C PHE A 154 -18.41 -9.51 3.14
N VAL A 155 -17.58 -10.03 4.06
CA VAL A 155 -16.20 -9.60 4.28
C VAL A 155 -15.24 -10.77 4.10
N PRO A 156 -14.21 -10.67 3.26
CA PRO A 156 -13.21 -11.73 3.12
C PRO A 156 -12.52 -12.00 4.47
N ARG A 157 -12.43 -13.27 4.86
CA ARG A 157 -11.72 -13.65 6.08
C ARG A 157 -10.22 -13.67 5.82
N MET A 158 -9.59 -12.52 6.02
CA MET A 158 -8.14 -12.35 5.93
C MET A 158 -7.59 -12.06 7.31
N ARG A 159 -6.62 -12.86 7.76
CA ARG A 159 -5.89 -12.58 8.99
C ARG A 159 -4.76 -11.59 8.70
N VAL A 160 -4.76 -10.45 9.37
CA VAL A 160 -3.92 -9.30 9.05
C VAL A 160 -3.39 -8.63 10.32
N GLN A 161 -2.35 -7.85 10.14
CA GLN A 161 -1.85 -6.90 11.13
C GLN A 161 -1.93 -5.49 10.52
N ALA A 162 -3.18 -5.07 10.24
CA ALA A 162 -3.49 -3.91 9.44
C ALA A 162 -3.15 -2.59 10.16
N LEU A 163 -2.85 -1.55 9.34
CA LEU A 163 -2.61 -0.19 9.79
C LEU A 163 -3.33 0.81 8.87
N ALA A 164 -3.41 2.09 9.29
CA ALA A 164 -3.93 3.14 8.43
C ALA A 164 -3.01 3.41 7.25
N THR A 165 -3.56 3.69 6.06
CA THR A 165 -2.74 4.06 4.89
C THR A 165 -1.92 5.32 5.15
N ASP A 166 -2.50 6.29 5.86
CA ASP A 166 -1.83 7.54 6.21
C ASP A 166 -0.63 7.30 7.12
N GLU A 167 -0.79 6.44 8.12
CA GLU A 167 0.27 6.05 9.04
C GLU A 167 1.41 5.30 8.31
N ALA A 168 1.08 4.40 7.38
CA ALA A 168 2.09 3.75 6.54
C ALA A 168 2.87 4.77 5.69
N ALA A 169 2.18 5.79 5.16
CA ALA A 169 2.81 6.86 4.38
C ALA A 169 3.71 7.74 5.26
N ARG A 170 3.30 8.07 6.48
CA ARG A 170 4.11 8.80 7.47
C ARG A 170 5.38 8.01 7.81
N MET A 171 5.24 6.70 8.07
CA MET A 171 6.39 5.84 8.37
C MET A 171 7.37 5.71 7.18
N MET A 172 6.87 5.72 5.95
CA MET A 172 7.72 5.75 4.76
C MET A 172 8.47 7.08 4.63
N ALA A 173 7.81 8.21 4.89
CA ALA A 173 8.46 9.53 4.87
C ALA A 173 9.58 9.60 5.93
N GLU A 174 9.36 9.05 7.13
CA GLU A 174 10.39 8.95 8.16
C GLU A 174 11.57 8.07 7.76
N ALA A 175 11.30 6.93 7.11
CA ALA A 175 12.36 6.05 6.61
C ALA A 175 13.19 6.72 5.50
N ILE A 176 12.57 7.54 4.65
CA ILE A 176 13.24 8.36 3.64
C ILE A 176 14.16 9.38 4.32
N ASP A 177 13.67 10.13 5.32
CA ASP A 177 14.46 11.12 6.06
C ASP A 177 15.65 10.49 6.78
N ALA A 178 15.43 9.32 7.36
CA ALA A 178 16.48 8.56 8.04
C ALA A 178 17.50 7.92 7.08
N GLY A 179 17.28 8.01 5.77
CA GLY A 179 18.14 7.39 4.77
C GLY A 179 18.15 5.86 4.84
N GLU A 180 17.06 5.23 5.26
CA GLU A 180 17.00 3.77 5.43
C GLU A 180 17.14 3.02 4.11
N ARG A 181 17.75 1.84 4.15
CA ARG A 181 18.01 0.94 3.01
C ARG A 181 17.71 -0.51 3.39
N GLY A 182 17.67 -1.37 2.38
CA GLY A 182 17.36 -2.79 2.57
C GLY A 182 15.85 -3.06 2.56
N THR A 183 15.35 -3.86 3.50
CA THR A 183 13.93 -4.20 3.60
C THR A 183 13.38 -3.77 4.95
N LEU A 184 12.31 -3.00 4.92
CA LEU A 184 11.57 -2.54 6.11
C LEU A 184 10.12 -3.02 6.00
N ASP A 185 9.74 -3.93 6.89
CA ASP A 185 8.34 -4.34 7.07
C ASP A 185 7.68 -3.43 8.11
N VAL A 186 6.49 -2.90 7.79
CA VAL A 186 5.68 -2.09 8.71
C VAL A 186 4.30 -2.69 8.87
N ALA A 187 3.76 -2.63 10.10
CA ALA A 187 2.46 -3.21 10.44
C ALA A 187 1.75 -2.38 11.51
N GLY A 188 0.46 -2.63 11.66
CA GLY A 188 -0.32 -2.12 12.78
C GLY A 188 0.05 -2.79 14.11
N PRO A 189 -0.42 -2.25 15.24
CA PRO A 189 -0.09 -2.77 16.56
C PRO A 189 -0.79 -4.11 16.86
N GLU A 190 -1.92 -4.39 16.19
CA GLU A 190 -2.81 -5.51 16.52
C GLU A 190 -2.93 -6.51 15.38
N VAL A 191 -2.82 -7.81 15.70
CA VAL A 191 -3.23 -8.90 14.79
C VAL A 191 -4.74 -9.09 14.91
N SER A 192 -5.45 -9.00 13.78
CA SER A 192 -6.91 -9.12 13.71
C SER A 192 -7.33 -9.86 12.43
N ASP A 193 -8.61 -9.81 12.10
CA ASP A 193 -9.11 -10.18 10.78
C ASP A 193 -10.03 -9.10 10.21
N PHE A 194 -10.23 -9.11 8.89
CA PHE A 194 -11.09 -8.12 8.23
C PHE A 194 -12.53 -8.13 8.73
N PRO A 195 -13.19 -9.28 9.01
CA PRO A 195 -14.52 -9.29 9.62
C PRO A 195 -14.59 -8.57 10.96
N THR A 196 -13.59 -8.72 11.82
CA THR A 196 -13.52 -8.02 13.11
C THR A 196 -13.38 -6.51 12.93
N ILE A 197 -12.46 -6.08 12.02
CA ILE A 197 -12.29 -4.65 11.70
C ILE A 197 -13.57 -4.08 11.09
N ALA A 198 -14.22 -4.80 10.15
CA ALA A 198 -15.49 -4.40 9.56
C ALA A 198 -16.61 -4.22 10.60
N GLY A 199 -16.64 -5.07 11.64
CA GLY A 199 -17.56 -4.92 12.75
C GLY A 199 -17.35 -3.62 13.53
N ARG A 200 -16.11 -3.25 13.81
CA ARG A 200 -15.76 -1.97 14.46
C ARG A 200 -16.17 -0.78 13.58
N ILE A 201 -15.89 -0.83 12.27
CA ILE A 201 -16.31 0.21 11.30
C ILE A 201 -17.82 0.36 11.31
N ALA A 202 -18.60 -0.73 11.31
CA ALA A 202 -20.05 -0.68 11.30
C ALA A 202 -20.61 -0.04 12.57
N VAL A 203 -20.10 -0.41 13.75
CA VAL A 203 -20.53 0.16 15.04
C VAL A 203 -20.27 1.67 15.09
N THR A 204 -19.04 2.10 14.78
CA THR A 204 -18.68 3.53 14.82
C THR A 204 -19.52 4.36 13.85
N ASN A 205 -19.79 3.83 12.63
CA ASN A 205 -20.64 4.52 11.66
C ASN A 205 -22.12 4.58 12.11
N ALA A 206 -22.64 3.55 12.78
CA ALA A 206 -24.00 3.57 13.31
C ALA A 206 -24.15 4.63 14.42
N ASP A 207 -23.17 4.76 15.30
CA ASP A 207 -23.15 5.77 16.38
C ASP A 207 -23.06 7.19 15.78
N ALA A 208 -22.19 7.41 14.80
CA ALA A 208 -22.04 8.68 14.10
C ALA A 208 -23.29 9.08 13.31
N ASP A 209 -23.97 8.14 12.66
CA ASP A 209 -25.22 8.38 11.94
C ASP A 209 -26.36 8.73 12.88
N SER A 210 -26.46 8.05 14.03
CA SER A 210 -27.43 8.37 15.08
C SER A 210 -27.26 9.80 15.61
N ALA A 211 -26.01 10.31 15.59
CA ALA A 211 -25.71 11.67 16.07
C ALA A 211 -25.87 12.76 14.98
N ARG A 212 -25.67 12.44 13.69
CA ARG A 212 -25.55 13.43 12.61
C ARG A 212 -26.57 13.26 11.48
N GLY A 213 -27.30 12.15 11.41
CA GLY A 213 -28.31 11.85 10.37
C GLY A 213 -27.70 11.64 8.95
N THR A 214 -26.42 11.33 8.85
CA THR A 214 -25.68 11.17 7.59
C THR A 214 -25.45 9.69 7.28
N GLY A 215 -26.49 8.98 6.86
CA GLY A 215 -26.43 7.52 6.62
C GLY A 215 -25.38 7.08 5.62
N THR A 216 -24.32 6.45 6.10
CA THR A 216 -23.34 5.74 5.25
C THR A 216 -23.84 4.32 4.95
N ARG A 217 -23.20 3.62 3.99
CA ARG A 217 -23.50 2.19 3.79
C ARG A 217 -23.22 1.35 5.05
N TRP A 218 -22.24 1.76 5.86
CA TRP A 218 -21.80 1.05 7.06
C TRP A 218 -22.74 1.23 8.25
N SER A 219 -23.40 2.39 8.37
CA SER A 219 -24.35 2.65 9.45
C SER A 219 -25.59 1.74 9.40
N ARG A 220 -25.88 1.13 8.22
CA ARG A 220 -26.98 0.18 8.03
C ARG A 220 -26.56 -1.27 8.25
N VAL A 221 -25.27 -1.56 8.39
CA VAL A 221 -24.76 -2.91 8.56
C VAL A 221 -25.02 -3.38 10.00
N SER A 222 -25.85 -4.41 10.15
CA SER A 222 -26.12 -5.07 11.44
C SER A 222 -25.59 -6.51 11.50
N LYS A 223 -25.14 -7.07 10.36
CA LYS A 223 -24.62 -8.42 10.28
C LYS A 223 -23.37 -8.50 9.40
N ILE A 224 -22.31 -9.02 9.97
CA ILE A 224 -21.07 -9.36 9.25
C ILE A 224 -21.08 -10.84 8.91
N VAL A 225 -20.88 -11.17 7.63
CA VAL A 225 -20.76 -12.56 7.13
C VAL A 225 -19.34 -12.75 6.61
N PRO A 226 -18.49 -13.50 7.33
CA PRO A 226 -17.15 -13.81 6.86
C PRO A 226 -17.18 -14.72 5.62
N ILE A 227 -16.49 -14.34 4.55
CA ILE A 227 -16.30 -15.16 3.36
C ILE A 227 -14.95 -15.88 3.49
N PRO A 228 -14.94 -17.22 3.61
CA PRO A 228 -13.71 -17.98 3.71
C PRO A 228 -12.83 -17.78 2.48
N LEU A 229 -11.54 -17.50 2.70
CA LEU A 229 -10.53 -17.49 1.65
C LEU A 229 -9.64 -18.72 1.83
N PRO A 230 -9.37 -19.48 0.76
CA PRO A 230 -8.48 -20.63 0.84
C PRO A 230 -7.02 -20.19 0.97
N GLY A 231 -6.23 -21.02 1.66
CA GLY A 231 -4.78 -20.89 1.70
C GLY A 231 -4.23 -19.86 2.71
N PRO A 232 -3.01 -19.35 2.49
CA PRO A 232 -2.22 -18.65 3.51
C PRO A 232 -2.79 -17.28 3.93
N MET A 233 -3.71 -16.67 3.16
CA MET A 233 -4.31 -15.38 3.52
C MET A 233 -5.24 -15.46 4.73
N SER A 234 -5.86 -16.62 4.98
CA SER A 234 -6.71 -16.85 6.15
C SER A 234 -5.94 -17.29 7.39
N THR A 235 -4.64 -17.49 7.26
CA THR A 235 -3.72 -17.84 8.35
C THR A 235 -2.70 -16.73 8.56
N ASN A 236 -1.43 -17.05 8.78
CA ASN A 236 -0.39 -16.04 9.07
C ASN A 236 0.35 -15.54 7.81
N GLY A 237 -0.10 -15.88 6.61
CA GLY A 237 0.59 -15.50 5.36
C GLY A 237 0.75 -14.01 5.13
N LEU A 238 -0.11 -13.17 5.74
CA LEU A 238 -0.07 -11.71 5.64
C LEU A 238 0.46 -11.02 6.91
N ILE A 239 1.08 -11.80 7.81
CA ILE A 239 1.65 -11.27 9.06
C ILE A 239 3.17 -11.42 8.99
N PRO A 240 3.92 -10.31 8.96
CA PRO A 240 5.38 -10.33 9.00
C PRO A 240 5.91 -10.78 10.36
N ASP A 241 7.14 -11.31 10.41
CA ASP A 241 7.70 -11.89 11.63
C ASP A 241 8.18 -10.81 12.62
N SER A 242 8.75 -9.71 12.14
CA SER A 242 9.36 -8.66 12.99
C SER A 242 9.20 -7.28 12.35
N PRO A 243 7.95 -6.79 12.16
CA PRO A 243 7.74 -5.49 11.56
C PRO A 243 8.03 -4.35 12.55
N ARG A 244 8.33 -3.16 11.99
CA ARG A 244 8.17 -1.91 12.76
C ARG A 244 6.67 -1.67 12.95
N LEU A 245 6.26 -1.49 14.20
CA LEU A 245 4.85 -1.31 14.53
C LEU A 245 4.46 0.17 14.51
N SER A 246 3.30 0.45 13.93
CA SER A 246 2.56 1.69 14.16
C SER A 246 1.96 1.70 15.57
N ALA A 247 1.82 2.88 16.15
CA ALA A 247 1.09 3.06 17.41
C ALA A 247 -0.42 3.25 17.20
N VAL A 248 -0.87 3.52 15.97
CA VAL A 248 -2.27 3.84 15.65
C VAL A 248 -3.09 2.57 15.55
N THR A 249 -4.03 2.39 16.48
CA THR A 249 -5.00 1.28 16.47
C THR A 249 -6.14 1.54 15.48
N VAL A 250 -6.95 0.52 15.20
CA VAL A 250 -8.18 0.72 14.41
C VAL A 250 -9.15 1.67 15.06
N ASP A 251 -9.24 1.66 16.40
CA ASP A 251 -10.13 2.56 17.14
C ASP A 251 -9.62 4.02 17.11
N ASP A 252 -8.29 4.24 17.12
CA ASP A 252 -7.70 5.56 16.89
C ASP A 252 -8.01 6.08 15.49
N TRP A 253 -7.85 5.23 14.48
CA TRP A 253 -8.17 5.57 13.11
C TRP A 253 -9.66 5.90 12.92
N LEU A 254 -10.57 5.13 13.51
CA LEU A 254 -12.02 5.37 13.44
C LEU A 254 -12.45 6.69 14.09
N ARG A 255 -11.71 7.18 15.10
CA ARG A 255 -12.03 8.49 15.72
C ARG A 255 -11.74 9.68 14.81
N THR A 256 -10.91 9.51 13.80
CA THR A 256 -10.48 10.58 12.88
C THR A 256 -11.12 10.49 11.49
N HIS A 257 -11.91 9.45 11.23
CA HIS A 257 -12.55 9.14 9.95
C HIS A 257 -14.06 9.02 10.08
#